data_c11a3561a5c35779a25d67096fb12028
#
_entry.id   c11a3561a5c35779a25d67096fb12028
#
_cell.length_a   1.000
_cell.length_b   1.000
_cell.length_c   1.000
_cell.angle_alpha   90.00
_cell.angle_beta   90.00
_cell.angle_gamma   90.00
#
_symmetry.space_group_name_H-M   'P 1'
#
loop_
_entity.id
_entity.type
_entity.pdbx_description
1 polymer ?
#
loop_
_entity_poly.entity_id
_entity_poly.type
_entity_poly.pdbx_seq_one_letter_code
_entity_poly.pdbx_strand_id
1 'polypeptide(L)'
;VIERADKTRFFQSPPPILFIDEIHRFSKSQQDSLLAAVEKGTVVLIGATTENPSFEVITPLLSRCQVYVLKSLDKTALLHLAEVALKKDTELKKRHVELKETEALLQYSGGDARKLLNALELVVGTESDRDIIITNDLVTEKLQENPAVYDKQGEMHYDIISAFIKSIRGSDPDAAVYWLARMIAGGEDPKFIARRLLISASEDIGLANPNALLLANA
;
A
#
# COMPACT_ATOMS: atom_id res chain seq x y z
N VAL A 1 -9.11 -4.40 25.33
CA VAL A 1 -7.89 -3.68 25.73
C VAL A 1 -8.25 -2.55 26.68
N ILE A 2 -9.16 -1.63 26.34
CA ILE A 2 -9.54 -0.46 27.16
C ILE A 2 -10.10 -0.89 28.51
N GLU A 3 -11.04 -1.83 28.57
CA GLU A 3 -11.59 -2.35 29.83
C GLU A 3 -10.53 -2.96 30.76
N ARG A 4 -9.54 -3.64 30.17
CA ARG A 4 -8.42 -4.20 30.94
C ARG A 4 -7.52 -3.10 31.46
N ALA A 5 -7.23 -2.08 30.65
CA ALA A 5 -6.43 -0.93 31.03
C ALA A 5 -7.10 -0.14 32.18
N ASP A 6 -8.42 0.03 32.11
CA ASP A 6 -9.18 0.75 33.15
C ASP A 6 -9.12 0.02 34.51
N LYS A 7 -9.18 -1.32 34.51
CA LYS A 7 -9.05 -2.15 35.73
C LYS A 7 -7.63 -2.10 36.33
N THR A 8 -6.59 -1.93 35.53
CA THR A 8 -5.21 -1.89 35.98
C THR A 8 -4.69 -0.49 36.30
N ARG A 9 -5.47 0.54 36.07
CA ARG A 9 -5.11 1.96 36.27
C ARG A 9 -4.66 2.30 37.71
N PHE A 10 -5.17 1.59 38.70
CA PHE A 10 -4.84 1.82 40.12
C PHE A 10 -3.48 1.22 40.54
N PHE A 11 -2.84 0.45 39.68
CA PHE A 11 -1.55 -0.21 39.97
C PHE A 11 -0.39 0.56 39.33
N GLN A 12 -0.13 1.79 39.61
CA GLN A 12 1.03 2.62 39.23
C GLN A 12 1.83 2.19 37.97
N SER A 13 1.17 1.53 37.03
CA SER A 13 1.74 1.15 35.75
C SER A 13 1.53 2.23 34.71
N PRO A 14 2.49 2.47 33.82
CA PRO A 14 2.28 3.39 32.72
C PRO A 14 1.07 2.95 31.88
N PRO A 15 0.28 3.89 31.33
CA PRO A 15 -0.88 3.55 30.52
C PRO A 15 -0.43 2.70 29.30
N PRO A 16 -1.16 1.65 28.96
CA PRO A 16 -0.82 0.83 27.81
C PRO A 16 -0.99 1.62 26.51
N ILE A 17 -0.15 1.30 25.53
CA ILE A 17 -0.26 1.86 24.18
C ILE A 17 -1.33 1.07 23.41
N LEU A 18 -2.33 1.79 22.89
CA LEU A 18 -3.32 1.28 21.95
C LEU A 18 -2.93 1.72 20.54
N PHE A 19 -2.37 0.80 19.77
CA PHE A 19 -2.05 1.04 18.35
C PHE A 19 -3.24 0.61 17.48
N ILE A 20 -3.72 1.52 16.65
CA ILE A 20 -4.78 1.27 15.66
C ILE A 20 -4.24 1.60 14.29
N ASP A 21 -4.03 0.56 13.49
CA ASP A 21 -3.68 0.71 12.09
C ASP A 21 -4.92 1.00 11.26
N GLU A 22 -4.77 1.83 10.20
CA GLU A 22 -5.87 2.22 9.33
C GLU A 22 -7.10 2.76 10.09
N ILE A 23 -6.87 3.69 11.03
CA ILE A 23 -7.93 4.23 11.91
C ILE A 23 -9.10 4.87 11.14
N HIS A 24 -8.88 5.28 9.88
CA HIS A 24 -9.93 5.80 8.99
C HIS A 24 -11.00 4.74 8.65
N ARG A 25 -10.70 3.45 8.77
CA ARG A 25 -11.67 2.37 8.59
C ARG A 25 -12.65 2.23 9.76
N PHE A 26 -12.36 2.85 10.88
CA PHE A 26 -13.28 2.89 12.01
C PHE A 26 -14.41 3.89 11.73
N SER A 27 -15.65 3.46 11.97
CA SER A 27 -16.78 4.37 11.90
C SER A 27 -16.64 5.50 12.92
N LYS A 28 -17.32 6.63 12.69
CA LYS A 28 -17.29 7.77 13.60
C LYS A 28 -17.71 7.39 15.03
N SER A 29 -18.69 6.48 15.19
CA SER A 29 -19.12 5.96 16.49
C SER A 29 -18.03 5.11 17.17
N GLN A 30 -17.27 4.32 16.39
CA GLN A 30 -16.14 3.54 16.93
C GLN A 30 -15.01 4.46 17.39
N GLN A 31 -14.69 5.49 16.60
CA GLN A 31 -13.70 6.50 16.97
C GLN A 31 -14.13 7.28 18.22
N ASP A 32 -15.43 7.63 18.32
CA ASP A 32 -16.00 8.32 19.47
C ASP A 32 -15.86 7.50 20.78
N SER A 33 -16.00 6.19 20.67
CA SER A 33 -15.81 5.28 21.82
C SER A 33 -14.39 5.30 22.42
N LEU A 34 -13.40 5.78 21.67
CA LEU A 34 -12.01 5.91 22.13
C LEU A 34 -11.80 7.17 22.98
N LEU A 35 -12.65 8.20 22.83
CA LEU A 35 -12.46 9.52 23.45
C LEU A 35 -12.31 9.44 24.97
N ALA A 36 -13.21 8.73 25.64
CA ALA A 36 -13.18 8.62 27.09
C ALA A 36 -11.89 7.99 27.61
N ALA A 37 -11.33 7.01 26.89
CA ALA A 37 -10.09 6.34 27.27
C ALA A 37 -8.87 7.24 27.05
N VAL A 38 -8.86 8.02 25.97
CA VAL A 38 -7.80 8.98 25.66
C VAL A 38 -7.84 10.16 26.63
N GLU A 39 -9.01 10.75 26.88
CA GLU A 39 -9.20 11.88 27.81
C GLU A 39 -8.78 11.56 29.23
N LYS A 40 -9.14 10.36 29.71
CA LYS A 40 -8.79 9.91 31.05
C LYS A 40 -7.33 9.46 31.16
N GLY A 41 -6.59 9.39 30.06
CA GLY A 41 -5.23 8.82 30.03
C GLY A 41 -5.20 7.33 30.38
N THR A 42 -6.30 6.60 30.19
CA THR A 42 -6.38 5.16 30.41
C THR A 42 -5.50 4.41 29.42
N VAL A 43 -5.36 4.96 28.22
CA VAL A 43 -4.48 4.44 27.16
C VAL A 43 -3.75 5.59 26.47
N VAL A 44 -2.57 5.30 25.92
CA VAL A 44 -1.91 6.16 24.94
C VAL A 44 -2.32 5.66 23.56
N LEU A 45 -3.05 6.48 22.80
CA LEU A 45 -3.51 6.12 21.45
C LEU A 45 -2.45 6.49 20.42
N ILE A 46 -2.12 5.52 19.58
CA ILE A 46 -1.36 5.73 18.34
C ILE A 46 -2.26 5.25 17.19
N GLY A 47 -2.78 6.19 16.40
CA GLY A 47 -3.56 5.89 15.19
C GLY A 47 -2.68 6.09 13.96
N ALA A 48 -2.62 5.10 13.07
CA ALA A 48 -1.99 5.22 11.76
C ALA A 48 -3.06 5.30 10.68
N THR A 49 -2.80 6.08 9.63
CA THR A 49 -3.68 6.20 8.47
C THR A 49 -2.90 6.61 7.23
N THR A 50 -3.30 6.11 6.07
CA THR A 50 -2.82 6.54 4.76
C THR A 50 -3.62 7.74 4.22
N GLU A 51 -4.78 8.01 4.82
CA GLU A 51 -5.67 9.10 4.43
C GLU A 51 -5.41 10.39 5.21
N ASN A 52 -5.93 11.51 4.73
CA ASN A 52 -5.80 12.78 5.44
C ASN A 52 -6.63 12.75 6.74
N PRO A 53 -5.96 12.78 7.91
CA PRO A 53 -6.66 12.64 9.19
C PRO A 53 -7.69 13.75 9.47
N SER A 54 -7.56 14.90 8.83
CA SER A 54 -8.51 16.01 9.02
C SER A 54 -9.90 15.70 8.45
N PHE A 55 -10.02 14.76 7.51
CA PHE A 55 -11.29 14.36 6.94
C PHE A 55 -11.82 13.05 7.53
N GLU A 56 -10.91 12.15 7.88
CA GLU A 56 -11.26 10.77 8.24
C GLU A 56 -11.36 10.54 9.74
N VAL A 57 -10.63 11.34 10.54
CA VAL A 57 -10.65 11.22 11.99
C VAL A 57 -11.54 12.31 12.59
N ILE A 58 -12.39 11.93 13.56
CA ILE A 58 -13.29 12.88 14.19
C ILE A 58 -12.54 14.00 14.90
N THR A 59 -13.03 15.23 14.76
CA THR A 59 -12.41 16.44 15.33
C THR A 59 -12.12 16.33 16.83
N PRO A 60 -13.03 15.77 17.68
CA PRO A 60 -12.74 15.59 19.09
C PRO A 60 -11.52 14.72 19.39
N LEU A 61 -11.28 13.70 18.58
CA LEU A 61 -10.12 12.82 18.73
C LEU A 61 -8.84 13.53 18.25
N LEU A 62 -8.89 14.19 17.09
CA LEU A 62 -7.77 14.96 16.56
C LEU A 62 -7.30 16.06 17.51
N SER A 63 -8.23 16.76 18.17
CA SER A 63 -7.87 17.83 19.11
C SER A 63 -7.10 17.36 20.35
N ARG A 64 -7.09 16.04 20.59
CA ARG A 64 -6.40 15.37 21.72
C ARG A 64 -5.17 14.58 21.27
N CYS A 65 -4.90 14.55 19.99
CA CYS A 65 -3.78 13.83 19.40
C CYS A 65 -2.83 14.79 18.70
N GLN A 66 -1.56 14.44 18.67
CA GLN A 66 -0.59 15.13 17.85
C GLN A 66 -0.48 14.40 16.51
N VAL A 67 -0.55 15.16 15.42
CA VAL A 67 -0.44 14.61 14.06
C VAL A 67 1.01 14.67 13.61
N TYR A 68 1.52 13.52 13.17
CA TYR A 68 2.84 13.38 12.57
C TYR A 68 2.68 12.90 11.12
N VAL A 69 3.22 13.67 10.18
CA VAL A 69 3.24 13.28 8.78
C VAL A 69 4.53 12.52 8.49
N LEU A 70 4.39 11.23 8.16
CA LEU A 70 5.51 10.40 7.73
C LEU A 70 5.83 10.69 6.26
N LYS A 71 7.10 10.84 5.96
CA LYS A 71 7.59 11.01 4.58
C LYS A 71 8.09 9.67 4.04
N SER A 72 8.06 9.53 2.71
CA SER A 72 8.73 8.43 2.03
C SER A 72 10.21 8.38 2.43
N LEU A 73 10.75 7.18 2.51
CA LEU A 73 12.16 6.98 2.83
C LEU A 73 13.04 7.52 1.70
N ASP A 74 14.12 8.17 2.09
CA ASP A 74 15.14 8.60 1.14
C ASP A 74 16.04 7.42 0.69
N LYS A 75 16.85 7.67 -0.34
CA LYS A 75 17.73 6.64 -0.90
C LYS A 75 18.68 6.05 0.15
N THR A 76 19.20 6.89 1.04
CA THR A 76 20.15 6.47 2.09
C THR A 76 19.49 5.52 3.09
N ALA A 77 18.27 5.87 3.52
CA ALA A 77 17.50 5.04 4.45
C ALA A 77 17.10 3.70 3.80
N LEU A 78 16.71 3.71 2.52
CA LEU A 78 16.37 2.49 1.78
C LEU A 78 17.58 1.57 1.59
N LEU A 79 18.74 2.12 1.23
CA LEU A 79 19.98 1.31 1.12
C LEU A 79 20.36 0.71 2.45
N HIS A 80 20.34 1.50 3.51
CA HIS A 80 20.60 0.99 4.87
C HIS A 80 19.62 -0.13 5.26
N LEU A 81 18.34 0.03 4.92
CA LEU A 81 17.32 -1.00 5.17
C LEU A 81 17.64 -2.31 4.43
N ALA A 82 18.01 -2.22 3.13
CA ALA A 82 18.40 -3.39 2.35
C ALA A 82 19.61 -4.11 2.96
N GLU A 83 20.65 -3.37 3.33
CA GLU A 83 21.84 -3.94 3.99
C GLU A 83 21.50 -4.61 5.33
N VAL A 84 20.64 -3.97 6.14
CA VAL A 84 20.18 -4.54 7.42
C VAL A 84 19.39 -5.82 7.18
N ALA A 85 18.52 -5.86 6.17
CA ALA A 85 17.76 -7.05 5.82
C ALA A 85 18.68 -8.21 5.41
N LEU A 86 19.65 -7.98 4.52
CA LEU A 86 20.61 -9.00 4.09
C LEU A 86 21.46 -9.55 5.27
N LYS A 87 21.76 -8.73 6.28
CA LYS A 87 22.56 -9.12 7.43
C LYS A 87 21.77 -9.82 8.54
N LYS A 88 20.50 -9.44 8.74
CA LYS A 88 19.70 -9.86 9.91
C LYS A 88 18.60 -10.86 9.59
N ASP A 89 18.05 -10.84 8.38
CA ASP A 89 17.01 -11.78 8.02
C ASP A 89 17.53 -13.22 8.00
N THR A 90 16.72 -14.16 8.49
CA THR A 90 17.14 -15.56 8.67
C THR A 90 17.24 -16.31 7.36
N GLU A 91 16.45 -15.95 6.35
CA GLU A 91 16.45 -16.59 5.03
C GLU A 91 17.47 -15.95 4.11
N LEU A 92 17.51 -14.62 4.04
CA LEU A 92 18.46 -13.89 3.20
C LEU A 92 19.91 -14.12 3.64
N LYS A 93 20.16 -14.22 4.93
CA LYS A 93 21.49 -14.49 5.50
C LYS A 93 22.07 -15.87 5.13
N LYS A 94 21.23 -16.84 4.72
CA LYS A 94 21.69 -18.16 4.28
C LYS A 94 22.42 -18.12 2.93
N ARG A 95 22.25 -17.02 2.20
CA ARG A 95 22.84 -16.79 0.87
C ARG A 95 23.86 -15.67 0.95
N HIS A 96 24.85 -15.74 0.12
CA HIS A 96 25.83 -14.67 -0.01
C HIS A 96 25.35 -13.69 -1.07
N VAL A 97 24.81 -12.55 -0.63
CA VAL A 97 24.20 -11.55 -1.52
C VAL A 97 25.04 -10.30 -1.52
N GLU A 98 25.54 -9.90 -2.69
CA GLU A 98 26.26 -8.66 -2.93
C GLU A 98 25.36 -7.68 -3.67
N LEU A 99 25.15 -6.49 -3.11
CA LEU A 99 24.46 -5.37 -3.75
C LEU A 99 25.47 -4.60 -4.61
N LYS A 100 25.61 -4.96 -5.89
CA LYS A 100 26.52 -4.29 -6.81
C LYS A 100 25.88 -3.02 -7.39
N GLU A 101 24.62 -3.09 -7.76
CA GLU A 101 23.84 -1.98 -8.30
C GLU A 101 22.49 -1.92 -7.58
N THR A 102 22.00 -0.72 -7.33
CA THR A 102 20.85 -0.50 -6.47
C THR A 102 19.77 0.39 -7.07
N GLU A 103 20.04 1.02 -8.22
CA GLU A 103 19.16 2.02 -8.82
C GLU A 103 17.80 1.45 -9.18
N ALA A 104 17.76 0.27 -9.83
CA ALA A 104 16.50 -0.37 -10.21
C ALA A 104 15.66 -0.74 -8.97
N LEU A 105 16.29 -1.24 -7.91
CA LEU A 105 15.64 -1.58 -6.64
C LEU A 105 15.06 -0.34 -5.96
N LEU A 106 15.83 0.75 -5.91
CA LEU A 106 15.41 2.03 -5.34
C LEU A 106 14.29 2.68 -6.15
N GLN A 107 14.39 2.64 -7.48
CA GLN A 107 13.37 3.16 -8.37
C GLN A 107 12.06 2.40 -8.21
N TYR A 108 12.14 1.07 -8.14
CA TYR A 108 10.98 0.21 -7.91
C TYR A 108 10.30 0.48 -6.56
N SER A 109 11.08 0.66 -5.50
CA SER A 109 10.54 0.88 -4.16
C SER A 109 9.76 2.19 -4.03
N GLY A 110 10.12 3.23 -4.82
CA GLY A 110 9.46 4.53 -4.78
C GLY A 110 9.47 5.21 -3.41
N GLY A 111 10.41 4.86 -2.52
CA GLY A 111 10.46 5.37 -1.15
C GLY A 111 9.73 4.50 -0.12
N ASP A 112 9.19 3.35 -0.53
CA ASP A 112 8.48 2.40 0.32
C ASP A 112 9.37 1.23 0.75
N ALA A 113 9.50 1.05 2.07
CA ALA A 113 10.31 -0.01 2.67
C ALA A 113 9.82 -1.42 2.33
N ARG A 114 8.49 -1.60 2.29
CA ARG A 114 7.87 -2.90 2.04
C ARG A 114 8.07 -3.33 0.59
N LYS A 115 7.91 -2.40 -0.35
CA LYS A 115 8.20 -2.64 -1.78
C LYS A 115 9.66 -3.02 -1.99
N LEU A 116 10.59 -2.31 -1.33
CA LEU A 116 12.01 -2.61 -1.38
C LEU A 116 12.32 -4.04 -0.90
N LEU A 117 11.80 -4.39 0.28
CA LEU A 117 12.07 -5.70 0.89
C LEU A 117 11.43 -6.83 0.10
N ASN A 118 10.22 -6.66 -0.41
CA ASN A 118 9.55 -7.64 -1.25
C ASN A 118 10.32 -7.86 -2.57
N ALA A 119 10.82 -6.78 -3.19
CA ALA A 119 11.64 -6.91 -4.39
C ALA A 119 12.96 -7.64 -4.11
N LEU A 120 13.60 -7.32 -2.99
CA LEU A 120 14.83 -7.98 -2.57
C LEU A 120 14.61 -9.48 -2.31
N GLU A 121 13.55 -9.82 -1.58
CA GLU A 121 13.16 -11.20 -1.30
C GLU A 121 12.85 -11.98 -2.61
N LEU A 122 12.15 -11.35 -3.54
CA LEU A 122 11.87 -11.96 -4.83
C LEU A 122 13.14 -12.25 -5.62
N VAL A 123 14.00 -11.26 -5.80
CA VAL A 123 15.25 -11.41 -6.56
C VAL A 123 16.13 -12.50 -5.95
N VAL A 124 16.31 -12.48 -4.64
CA VAL A 124 17.11 -13.49 -3.94
C VAL A 124 16.43 -14.86 -3.96
N GLY A 125 15.10 -14.92 -3.86
CA GLY A 125 14.33 -16.17 -3.82
C GLY A 125 14.26 -16.92 -5.14
N THR A 126 14.35 -16.23 -6.27
CA THR A 126 14.29 -16.82 -7.60
C THR A 126 15.64 -17.33 -8.11
N GLU A 127 16.73 -16.91 -7.50
CA GLU A 127 18.06 -17.39 -7.85
C GLU A 127 18.37 -18.74 -7.18
N SER A 128 18.96 -19.66 -7.94
CA SER A 128 19.35 -20.99 -7.45
C SER A 128 20.73 -21.01 -6.80
N ASP A 129 21.56 -20.03 -7.13
CA ASP A 129 22.94 -19.95 -6.67
C ASP A 129 23.02 -19.46 -5.21
N ARG A 130 24.10 -19.85 -4.54
CA ARG A 130 24.39 -19.36 -3.18
C ARG A 130 24.99 -17.97 -3.18
N ASP A 131 25.77 -17.64 -4.20
CA ASP A 131 26.41 -16.34 -4.40
C ASP A 131 25.60 -15.55 -5.42
N ILE A 132 24.91 -14.51 -4.97
CA ILE A 132 24.01 -13.71 -5.77
C ILE A 132 24.55 -12.29 -5.88
N ILE A 133 24.80 -11.82 -7.09
CA ILE A 133 25.20 -10.44 -7.35
C ILE A 133 23.99 -9.69 -7.90
N ILE A 134 23.43 -8.76 -7.10
CA ILE A 134 22.28 -7.96 -7.50
C ILE A 134 22.76 -6.82 -8.40
N THR A 135 22.30 -6.87 -9.65
CA THR A 135 22.48 -5.82 -10.67
C THR A 135 21.15 -5.24 -11.07
N ASN A 136 21.15 -4.08 -11.71
CA ASN A 136 19.93 -3.43 -12.21
C ASN A 136 19.20 -4.32 -13.24
N ASP A 137 19.95 -5.02 -14.09
CA ASP A 137 19.40 -5.93 -15.10
C ASP A 137 18.70 -7.12 -14.44
N LEU A 138 19.34 -7.75 -13.45
CA LEU A 138 18.75 -8.88 -12.70
C LEU A 138 17.45 -8.45 -12.00
N VAL A 139 17.46 -7.30 -11.33
CA VAL A 139 16.27 -6.77 -10.65
C VAL A 139 15.13 -6.55 -11.65
N THR A 140 15.45 -5.92 -12.79
CA THR A 140 14.44 -5.62 -13.82
C THR A 140 13.86 -6.90 -14.43
N GLU A 141 14.71 -7.87 -14.75
CA GLU A 141 14.30 -9.18 -15.28
C GLU A 141 13.36 -9.90 -14.31
N LYS A 142 13.76 -10.05 -13.04
CA LYS A 142 12.97 -10.78 -12.04
C LYS A 142 11.65 -10.11 -11.70
N LEU A 143 11.62 -8.79 -11.68
CA LEU A 143 10.38 -8.04 -11.46
C LEU A 143 9.42 -8.16 -12.66
N GLN A 144 9.95 -8.23 -13.90
CA GLN A 144 9.13 -8.43 -15.10
C GLN A 144 8.60 -9.86 -15.22
N GLU A 145 9.38 -10.85 -14.82
CA GLU A 145 8.97 -12.27 -14.81
C GLU A 145 7.86 -12.57 -13.79
N ASN A 146 7.74 -11.74 -12.74
CA ASN A 146 6.79 -11.95 -11.65
C ASN A 146 5.84 -10.75 -11.45
N PRO A 147 4.98 -10.43 -12.43
CA PRO A 147 4.06 -9.30 -12.34
C PRO A 147 3.07 -9.42 -11.16
N ALA A 148 2.79 -10.63 -10.68
CA ALA A 148 1.89 -10.88 -9.55
C ALA A 148 2.46 -10.39 -8.19
N VAL A 149 3.79 -10.32 -8.05
CA VAL A 149 4.44 -9.72 -6.86
C VAL A 149 4.38 -8.20 -6.91
N TYR A 150 4.34 -7.65 -8.13
CA TYR A 150 4.19 -6.24 -8.39
C TYR A 150 2.88 -5.66 -7.84
N ASP A 151 1.83 -6.49 -7.72
CA ASP A 151 0.47 -6.05 -7.35
C ASP A 151 -0.07 -6.62 -6.02
N LYS A 152 0.67 -7.45 -5.30
CA LYS A 152 0.17 -8.15 -4.09
C LYS A 152 -0.27 -7.24 -2.94
N GLN A 153 -0.11 -5.92 -3.03
CA GLN A 153 -0.45 -4.98 -1.95
C GLN A 153 -1.41 -3.84 -2.32
N GLY A 154 -2.11 -3.93 -3.45
CA GLY A 154 -3.34 -3.15 -3.67
C GLY A 154 -3.20 -1.66 -3.99
N GLU A 155 -2.09 -0.98 -3.71
CA GLU A 155 -1.97 0.46 -4.01
C GLU A 155 -1.78 0.71 -5.52
N MET A 156 -0.90 -0.02 -6.18
CA MET A 156 -0.74 0.10 -7.64
C MET A 156 -1.97 -0.40 -8.41
N HIS A 157 -2.68 -1.38 -7.86
CA HIS A 157 -3.95 -1.85 -8.39
C HIS A 157 -4.96 -0.71 -8.50
N TYR A 158 -5.17 0.05 -7.42
CA TYR A 158 -6.06 1.20 -7.42
C TYR A 158 -5.58 2.34 -8.32
N ASP A 159 -4.27 2.56 -8.41
CA ASP A 159 -3.68 3.59 -9.27
C ASP A 159 -3.86 3.25 -10.76
N ILE A 160 -3.61 2.00 -11.17
CA ILE A 160 -3.79 1.52 -12.54
C ILE A 160 -5.26 1.60 -12.94
N ILE A 161 -6.18 1.15 -12.08
CA ILE A 161 -7.62 1.24 -12.32
C ILE A 161 -8.05 2.69 -12.42
N SER A 162 -7.57 3.55 -11.53
CA SER A 162 -7.86 4.98 -11.54
C SER A 162 -7.35 5.64 -12.83
N ALA A 163 -6.15 5.28 -13.28
CA ALA A 163 -5.58 5.76 -14.53
C ALA A 163 -6.39 5.28 -15.73
N PHE A 164 -6.81 4.01 -15.75
CA PHE A 164 -7.68 3.46 -16.78
C PHE A 164 -9.01 4.22 -16.90
N ILE A 165 -9.71 4.40 -15.77
CA ILE A 165 -11.00 5.14 -15.76
C ILE A 165 -10.79 6.61 -16.16
N LYS A 166 -9.74 7.26 -15.66
CA LYS A 166 -9.42 8.65 -16.04
C LYS A 166 -9.10 8.79 -17.53
N SER A 167 -8.43 7.81 -18.13
CA SER A 167 -8.14 7.80 -19.57
C SER A 167 -9.45 7.71 -20.40
N ILE A 168 -10.39 6.85 -19.98
CA ILE A 168 -11.71 6.75 -20.63
C ILE A 168 -12.47 8.07 -20.49
N ARG A 169 -12.54 8.66 -19.30
CA ARG A 169 -13.18 9.95 -19.04
C ARG A 169 -12.55 11.09 -19.82
N GLY A 170 -11.21 11.05 -19.97
CA GLY A 170 -10.45 12.02 -20.77
C GLY A 170 -10.54 11.80 -22.27
N SER A 171 -11.26 10.77 -22.74
CA SER A 171 -11.36 10.40 -24.15
C SER A 171 -10.00 10.14 -24.80
N ASP A 172 -9.08 9.53 -24.06
CA ASP A 172 -7.76 9.09 -24.53
C ASP A 172 -7.77 7.58 -24.76
N PRO A 173 -8.06 7.10 -25.99
CA PRO A 173 -8.14 5.67 -26.26
C PRO A 173 -6.81 4.95 -26.17
N ASP A 174 -5.70 5.60 -26.50
CA ASP A 174 -4.38 4.99 -26.46
C ASP A 174 -3.95 4.73 -25.01
N ALA A 175 -4.13 5.70 -24.14
CA ALA A 175 -3.89 5.54 -22.70
C ALA A 175 -4.83 4.49 -22.08
N ALA A 176 -6.12 4.47 -22.48
CA ALA A 176 -7.08 3.48 -21.97
C ALA A 176 -6.67 2.05 -22.34
N VAL A 177 -6.29 1.81 -23.59
CA VAL A 177 -5.80 0.49 -24.05
C VAL A 177 -4.50 0.11 -23.36
N TYR A 178 -3.57 1.05 -23.16
CA TYR A 178 -2.34 0.80 -22.43
C TYR A 178 -2.61 0.35 -20.98
N TRP A 179 -3.45 1.07 -20.25
CA TRP A 179 -3.76 0.69 -18.87
C TRP A 179 -4.57 -0.61 -18.78
N LEU A 180 -5.46 -0.88 -19.74
CA LEU A 180 -6.14 -2.18 -19.87
C LEU A 180 -5.15 -3.32 -20.03
N ALA A 181 -4.19 -3.17 -20.95
CA ALA A 181 -3.15 -4.18 -21.18
C ALA A 181 -2.31 -4.41 -19.92
N ARG A 182 -2.00 -3.33 -19.18
CA ARG A 182 -1.30 -3.42 -17.88
C ARG A 182 -2.10 -4.20 -16.84
N MET A 183 -3.42 -4.00 -16.74
CA MET A 183 -4.29 -4.74 -15.83
C MET A 183 -4.32 -6.23 -16.20
N ILE A 184 -4.47 -6.56 -17.47
CA ILE A 184 -4.51 -7.94 -17.95
C ILE A 184 -3.16 -8.64 -17.68
N ALA A 185 -2.05 -7.98 -18.01
CA ALA A 185 -0.71 -8.50 -17.76
C ALA A 185 -0.41 -8.67 -16.26
N GLY A 186 -0.98 -7.81 -15.41
CA GLY A 186 -0.92 -7.93 -13.94
C GLY A 186 -1.81 -9.02 -13.34
N GLY A 187 -2.58 -9.74 -14.16
CA GLY A 187 -3.46 -10.82 -13.71
C GLY A 187 -4.76 -10.35 -13.07
N GLU A 188 -5.22 -9.14 -13.42
CA GLU A 188 -6.51 -8.62 -12.94
C GLU A 188 -7.68 -9.50 -13.38
N ASP A 189 -8.67 -9.66 -12.50
CA ASP A 189 -9.88 -10.40 -12.84
C ASP A 189 -10.65 -9.71 -13.99
N PRO A 190 -10.84 -10.37 -15.15
CA PRO A 190 -11.59 -9.81 -16.26
C PRO A 190 -12.99 -9.34 -15.88
N LYS A 191 -13.63 -10.02 -14.90
CA LYS A 191 -14.95 -9.61 -14.39
C LYS A 191 -14.89 -8.29 -13.64
N PHE A 192 -13.78 -8.01 -12.97
CA PHE A 192 -13.58 -6.73 -12.30
C PHE A 192 -13.43 -5.61 -13.34
N ILE A 193 -12.61 -5.82 -14.38
CA ILE A 193 -12.42 -4.86 -15.48
C ILE A 193 -13.75 -4.59 -16.19
N ALA A 194 -14.50 -5.64 -16.55
CA ALA A 194 -15.82 -5.52 -17.18
C ALA A 194 -16.80 -4.72 -16.31
N ARG A 195 -16.84 -4.98 -15.02
CA ARG A 195 -17.68 -4.23 -14.07
C ARG A 195 -17.33 -2.74 -14.05
N ARG A 196 -16.04 -2.39 -14.12
CA ARG A 196 -15.61 -0.99 -14.18
C ARG A 196 -16.00 -0.29 -15.46
N LEU A 197 -15.93 -0.99 -16.59
CA LEU A 197 -16.42 -0.48 -17.88
C LEU A 197 -17.93 -0.24 -17.84
N LEU A 198 -18.68 -1.16 -17.26
CA LEU A 198 -20.13 -1.08 -17.13
C LEU A 198 -20.55 0.13 -16.26
N ILE A 199 -19.85 0.35 -15.14
CA ILE A 199 -20.07 1.51 -14.27
C ILE A 199 -19.76 2.80 -15.03
N SER A 200 -18.63 2.88 -15.73
CA SER A 200 -18.26 4.07 -16.51
C SER A 200 -19.27 4.36 -17.63
N ALA A 201 -19.74 3.33 -18.32
CA ALA A 201 -20.77 3.48 -19.35
C ALA A 201 -22.10 3.97 -18.76
N SER A 202 -22.48 3.52 -17.57
CA SER A 202 -23.73 3.88 -16.91
C SER A 202 -23.68 5.26 -16.24
N GLU A 203 -22.59 5.58 -15.54
CA GLU A 203 -22.51 6.78 -14.70
C GLU A 203 -21.83 7.96 -15.42
N ASP A 204 -20.71 7.70 -16.12
CA ASP A 204 -19.93 8.77 -16.76
C ASP A 204 -20.51 9.16 -18.13
N ILE A 205 -20.91 8.19 -18.94
CA ILE A 205 -21.50 8.42 -20.27
C ILE A 205 -23.02 8.56 -20.15
N GLY A 206 -23.67 7.65 -19.43
CA GLY A 206 -25.09 7.70 -19.14
C GLY A 206 -25.95 7.92 -20.37
N LEU A 207 -26.90 8.84 -20.27
CA LEU A 207 -27.84 9.16 -21.34
C LEU A 207 -27.23 9.96 -22.50
N ALA A 208 -25.98 10.42 -22.38
CA ALA A 208 -25.30 11.12 -23.48
C ALA A 208 -25.08 10.18 -24.69
N ASN A 209 -24.88 8.87 -24.41
CA ASN A 209 -24.86 7.84 -25.43
C ASN A 209 -25.45 6.53 -24.89
N PRO A 210 -26.73 6.24 -25.10
CA PRO A 210 -27.39 5.05 -24.56
C PRO A 210 -26.80 3.72 -25.11
N ASN A 211 -26.08 3.76 -26.23
CA ASN A 211 -25.42 2.57 -26.76
C ASN A 211 -24.17 2.18 -25.96
N ALA A 212 -23.57 3.08 -25.17
CA ALA A 212 -22.38 2.80 -24.39
C ALA A 212 -22.61 1.65 -23.41
N LEU A 213 -23.74 1.64 -22.72
CA LEU A 213 -24.10 0.58 -21.78
C LEU A 213 -24.33 -0.76 -22.47
N LEU A 214 -24.96 -0.75 -23.66
CA LEU A 214 -25.16 -1.96 -24.45
C LEU A 214 -23.83 -2.57 -24.90
N LEU A 215 -22.90 -1.74 -25.37
CA LEU A 215 -21.55 -2.18 -25.77
C LEU A 215 -20.73 -2.68 -24.59
N ALA A 216 -20.83 -2.03 -23.44
CA ALA A 216 -20.07 -2.45 -22.25
C ALA A 216 -20.60 -3.76 -21.65
N ASN A 217 -21.86 -4.13 -21.93
CA ASN A 217 -22.48 -5.38 -21.45
C ASN A 217 -22.33 -6.55 -22.44
N ALA A 218 -21.91 -6.30 -23.66
CA ALA A 218 -21.72 -7.34 -24.68
C ALA A 218 -20.43 -8.14 -24.44
#